data_57d03aa3729a1516dbeded6116570b4e
#
_entry.id   57d03aa3729a1516dbeded6116570b4e
#
_cell.length_a   1.000
_cell.length_b   1.000
_cell.length_c   1.000
_cell.angle_alpha   90.00
_cell.angle_beta   90.00
_cell.angle_gamma   90.00
#
_symmetry.space_group_name_H-M   'P 1'
#
loop_
_entity.id
_entity.type
_entity.pdbx_description
1 polymer ?
#
loop_
_entity_poly.entity_id
_entity_poly.type
_entity_poly.pdbx_seq_one_letter_code
_entity_poly.pdbx_strand_id
1 'polypeptide(L)'
;MKKDVLFIIGDWNAKVGSQETPGVTGRFGLGIWNEAGQIEFCQENALVIENTLFQQRKRKLYTWTSPDGQHQNQIDYILCSQRWRSSIQSAKTRLGADCGSDHEFLIAKFRLKLKKGKTTRPFRYEQNQIPNDYTLEVKNRLKGLDLIDRVPDKLWMEIRNIVQETGIKTIPMEKKCKKAKWLSEEALQIAVKRREAKHKTQLWM
;
A
#
# COMPACT_ATOMS: atom_id res chain seq x y z
N MET A 1 4.86 -9.76 -19.22
CA MET A 1 5.62 -9.49 -17.98
C MET A 1 4.73 -8.70 -17.04
N LYS A 2 4.40 -9.25 -15.88
CA LYS A 2 3.59 -8.56 -14.86
C LYS A 2 4.35 -7.30 -14.41
N LYS A 3 3.64 -6.16 -14.41
CA LYS A 3 4.19 -4.85 -13.99
C LYS A 3 3.95 -4.59 -12.49
N ASP A 4 3.49 -5.61 -11.78
CA ASP A 4 3.07 -5.50 -10.39
C ASP A 4 4.29 -5.42 -9.47
N VAL A 5 4.14 -4.69 -8.38
CA VAL A 5 5.13 -4.60 -7.31
C VAL A 5 4.77 -5.67 -6.30
N LEU A 6 5.71 -6.61 -6.06
CA LEU A 6 5.54 -7.64 -5.05
C LEU A 6 6.39 -7.29 -3.83
N PHE A 7 5.75 -7.24 -2.67
CA PHE A 7 6.38 -7.21 -1.35
C PHE A 7 5.84 -8.36 -0.52
N ILE A 8 6.72 -9.08 0.15
CA ILE A 8 6.37 -10.13 1.10
C ILE A 8 6.99 -9.71 2.44
N ILE A 9 6.16 -9.57 3.47
CA ILE A 9 6.57 -9.06 4.77
C ILE A 9 6.05 -10.03 5.83
N GLY A 10 6.92 -10.46 6.72
CA GLY A 10 6.52 -11.35 7.81
C GLY A 10 7.68 -11.88 8.64
N ASP A 11 7.33 -12.66 9.64
CA ASP A 11 8.23 -13.49 10.40
C ASP A 11 8.56 -14.76 9.61
N TRP A 12 9.84 -14.97 9.37
CA TRP A 12 10.35 -16.10 8.59
C TRP A 12 10.99 -17.17 9.48
N ASN A 13 11.11 -16.91 10.77
CA ASN A 13 11.79 -17.77 11.74
C ASN A 13 13.18 -18.27 11.27
N ALA A 14 13.84 -17.50 10.46
CA ALA A 14 15.10 -17.81 9.80
C ALA A 14 16.11 -16.69 9.99
N LYS A 15 17.37 -17.03 10.13
CA LYS A 15 18.49 -16.07 10.20
C LYS A 15 19.20 -16.03 8.87
N VAL A 16 19.22 -14.88 8.23
CA VAL A 16 19.89 -14.68 6.95
C VAL A 16 21.37 -14.31 7.14
N GLY A 17 21.70 -13.71 8.29
CA GLY A 17 23.09 -13.34 8.63
C GLY A 17 23.61 -12.13 7.86
N SER A 18 24.92 -11.89 8.04
CA SER A 18 25.64 -10.76 7.43
C SER A 18 26.42 -11.14 6.17
N GLN A 19 26.33 -12.39 5.72
CA GLN A 19 26.97 -12.84 4.49
C GLN A 19 26.23 -12.32 3.28
N GLU A 20 26.94 -11.63 2.40
CA GLU A 20 26.35 -11.10 1.16
C GLU A 20 26.15 -12.24 0.15
N THR A 21 24.92 -12.40 -0.32
CA THR A 21 24.59 -13.26 -1.46
C THR A 21 24.14 -12.36 -2.61
N PRO A 22 24.91 -12.30 -3.73
CA PRO A 22 24.62 -11.38 -4.82
C PRO A 22 23.20 -11.49 -5.32
N GLY A 23 22.50 -10.35 -5.38
CA GLY A 23 21.11 -10.27 -5.85
C GLY A 23 20.05 -10.68 -4.85
N VAL A 24 20.39 -11.25 -3.69
CA VAL A 24 19.43 -11.71 -2.67
C VAL A 24 19.60 -10.96 -1.34
N THR A 25 20.81 -10.98 -0.77
CA THR A 25 21.07 -10.35 0.52
C THR A 25 22.19 -9.31 0.41
N GLY A 26 22.18 -8.33 1.30
CA GLY A 26 23.30 -7.44 1.53
C GLY A 26 24.12 -7.87 2.74
N ARG A 27 25.18 -7.10 3.04
CA ARG A 27 26.12 -7.34 4.12
C ARG A 27 25.69 -6.81 5.50
N PHE A 28 24.49 -6.26 5.61
CA PHE A 28 24.03 -5.58 6.82
C PHE A 28 22.98 -6.37 7.61
N GLY A 29 22.92 -7.69 7.44
CA GLY A 29 22.12 -8.57 8.29
C GLY A 29 22.74 -8.81 9.65
N LEU A 30 21.99 -9.39 10.58
CA LEU A 30 22.43 -9.68 11.94
C LEU A 30 22.86 -11.15 12.10
N GLY A 31 24.07 -11.35 12.63
CA GLY A 31 24.54 -12.67 13.05
C GLY A 31 24.99 -13.57 11.92
N ILE A 32 24.85 -14.88 12.15
CA ILE A 32 25.23 -15.95 11.22
C ILE A 32 23.93 -16.55 10.66
N TRP A 33 23.93 -16.90 9.39
CA TRP A 33 22.81 -17.58 8.75
C TRP A 33 22.57 -18.98 9.35
N ASN A 34 21.33 -19.45 9.27
CA ASN A 34 20.98 -20.83 9.59
C ASN A 34 20.40 -21.54 8.36
N GLU A 35 20.33 -22.87 8.43
CA GLU A 35 19.88 -23.74 7.33
C GLU A 35 18.39 -23.60 6.98
N ALA A 36 17.66 -22.67 7.56
CA ALA A 36 16.22 -22.48 7.31
C ALA A 36 15.91 -21.97 5.89
N GLY A 37 16.90 -22.01 4.97
CA GLY A 37 16.68 -22.08 3.51
C GLY A 37 16.07 -20.87 2.83
N GLN A 38 15.94 -19.72 3.47
CA GLN A 38 15.28 -18.55 2.86
C GLN A 38 16.02 -17.96 1.67
N ILE A 39 17.34 -18.18 1.58
CA ILE A 39 18.17 -17.66 0.49
C ILE A 39 17.83 -18.38 -0.83
N GLU A 40 17.67 -19.68 -0.80
CA GLU A 40 17.31 -20.50 -1.97
C GLU A 40 15.95 -20.09 -2.50
N PHE A 41 14.94 -20.00 -1.63
CA PHE A 41 13.62 -19.51 -2.01
C PHE A 41 13.66 -18.13 -2.67
N CYS A 42 14.47 -17.22 -2.13
CA CYS A 42 14.64 -15.88 -2.70
C CYS A 42 15.33 -15.91 -4.06
N GLN A 43 16.33 -16.80 -4.26
CA GLN A 43 17.01 -16.98 -5.54
C GLN A 43 16.05 -17.49 -6.62
N GLU A 44 15.31 -18.55 -6.32
CA GLU A 44 14.36 -19.16 -7.25
C GLU A 44 13.24 -18.22 -7.69
N ASN A 45 12.80 -17.35 -6.77
CA ASN A 45 11.71 -16.41 -7.01
C ASN A 45 12.17 -14.99 -7.40
N ALA A 46 13.46 -14.78 -7.65
CA ALA A 46 14.07 -13.49 -7.95
C ALA A 46 13.66 -12.40 -6.92
N LEU A 47 13.75 -12.73 -5.63
CA LEU A 47 13.46 -11.86 -4.50
C LEU A 47 14.75 -11.35 -3.85
N VAL A 48 14.65 -10.19 -3.22
CA VAL A 48 15.72 -9.56 -2.44
C VAL A 48 15.24 -9.33 -1.02
N ILE A 49 16.11 -9.59 -0.04
CA ILE A 49 15.84 -9.38 1.38
C ILE A 49 16.30 -7.96 1.75
N GLU A 50 15.37 -7.05 1.79
CA GLU A 50 15.63 -5.60 1.79
C GLU A 50 16.29 -5.07 3.06
N ASN A 51 15.90 -5.58 4.23
CA ASN A 51 16.48 -5.09 5.47
C ASN A 51 17.95 -5.47 5.67
N THR A 52 18.51 -6.35 4.84
CA THR A 52 19.96 -6.65 4.81
C THR A 52 20.77 -5.68 3.95
N LEU A 53 20.10 -4.84 3.15
CA LEU A 53 20.77 -3.92 2.22
C LEU A 53 21.17 -2.59 2.86
N PHE A 54 20.60 -2.25 4.02
CA PHE A 54 20.79 -0.94 4.63
C PHE A 54 21.65 -1.02 5.89
N GLN A 55 22.72 -0.24 5.92
CA GLN A 55 23.54 -0.11 7.11
C GLN A 55 22.76 0.51 8.25
N GLN A 56 22.66 -0.22 9.37
CA GLN A 56 22.02 0.21 10.59
C GLN A 56 22.90 -0.09 11.81
N ARG A 57 22.66 0.64 12.91
CA ARG A 57 23.30 0.27 14.21
C ARG A 57 22.79 -1.10 14.63
N LYS A 58 23.63 -1.96 15.22
CA LYS A 58 23.26 -3.33 15.65
C LYS A 58 21.94 -3.40 16.40
N ARG A 59 21.70 -2.46 17.32
CA ARG A 59 20.43 -2.34 18.07
C ARG A 59 19.18 -2.05 17.22
N LYS A 60 19.33 -1.77 15.93
CA LYS A 60 18.22 -1.51 14.99
C LYS A 60 18.10 -2.60 13.92
N LEU A 61 18.80 -3.71 14.11
CA LEU A 61 18.76 -4.84 13.19
C LEU A 61 17.88 -5.97 13.70
N TYR A 62 17.91 -6.25 15.04
CA TYR A 62 17.10 -7.33 15.58
C TYR A 62 15.60 -6.99 15.49
N THR A 63 14.81 -8.00 15.24
CA THR A 63 13.37 -7.90 15.10
C THR A 63 12.62 -8.70 16.16
N TRP A 64 13.33 -9.53 16.91
CA TRP A 64 12.80 -10.35 17.97
C TRP A 64 13.76 -10.41 19.16
N THR A 65 13.21 -10.44 20.36
CA THR A 65 13.96 -10.61 21.61
C THR A 65 13.37 -11.77 22.37
N SER A 66 14.22 -12.69 22.85
CA SER A 66 13.78 -13.83 23.65
C SER A 66 13.09 -13.38 24.94
N PRO A 67 12.16 -14.17 25.49
CA PRO A 67 11.41 -13.83 26.71
C PRO A 67 12.32 -13.57 27.92
N ASP A 68 13.53 -14.18 27.98
CA ASP A 68 14.54 -13.94 28.99
C ASP A 68 15.39 -12.68 28.75
N GLY A 69 15.18 -12.00 27.62
CA GLY A 69 15.90 -10.80 27.21
C GLY A 69 17.36 -11.01 26.79
N GLN A 70 17.87 -12.26 26.79
CA GLN A 70 19.28 -12.54 26.55
C GLN A 70 19.65 -12.67 25.07
N HIS A 71 18.68 -13.05 24.23
CA HIS A 71 18.91 -13.30 22.82
C HIS A 71 18.12 -12.34 21.95
N GLN A 72 18.81 -11.77 20.97
CA GLN A 72 18.22 -10.87 19.98
C GLN A 72 18.52 -11.37 18.58
N ASN A 73 17.47 -11.61 17.78
CA ASN A 73 17.59 -12.14 16.44
C ASN A 73 16.88 -11.25 15.41
N GLN A 74 17.35 -11.32 14.18
CA GLN A 74 16.66 -10.77 13.03
C GLN A 74 16.00 -11.93 12.29
N ILE A 75 14.68 -12.05 12.41
CA ILE A 75 13.88 -13.15 11.85
C ILE A 75 12.70 -12.64 11.03
N ASP A 76 12.37 -11.35 11.14
CA ASP A 76 11.39 -10.70 10.29
C ASP A 76 12.08 -10.01 9.13
N TYR A 77 11.57 -10.24 7.94
CA TYR A 77 12.14 -9.70 6.72
C TYR A 77 11.10 -9.07 5.81
N ILE A 78 11.57 -8.10 5.03
CA ILE A 78 10.85 -7.50 3.92
C ILE A 78 11.52 -7.96 2.65
N LEU A 79 10.80 -8.76 1.86
CA LEU A 79 11.27 -9.22 0.57
C LEU A 79 10.58 -8.41 -0.52
N CYS A 80 11.31 -8.10 -1.57
CA CYS A 80 10.73 -7.56 -2.78
C CYS A 80 11.31 -8.22 -4.03
N SER A 81 10.61 -8.15 -5.16
CA SER A 81 11.18 -8.61 -6.41
C SER A 81 12.40 -7.75 -6.79
N GLN A 82 13.48 -8.38 -7.28
CA GLN A 82 14.75 -7.72 -7.65
C GLN A 82 14.56 -6.49 -8.53
N ARG A 83 13.57 -6.52 -9.40
CA ARG A 83 13.19 -5.39 -10.27
C ARG A 83 12.85 -4.12 -9.48
N TRP A 84 12.30 -4.26 -8.29
CA TRP A 84 11.82 -3.16 -7.45
C TRP A 84 12.75 -2.82 -6.28
N ARG A 85 13.91 -3.48 -6.20
CA ARG A 85 14.92 -3.25 -5.16
C ARG A 85 15.23 -1.76 -4.91
N SER A 86 15.38 -0.98 -5.96
CA SER A 86 15.68 0.44 -5.87
C SER A 86 14.50 1.31 -5.37
N SER A 87 13.32 0.73 -5.23
CA SER A 87 12.14 1.44 -4.70
C SER A 87 12.15 1.54 -3.19
N ILE A 88 12.88 0.67 -2.49
CA ILE A 88 13.07 0.76 -1.04
C ILE A 88 14.23 1.70 -0.77
N GLN A 89 14.01 2.70 0.07
CA GLN A 89 14.99 3.72 0.43
C GLN A 89 15.64 3.46 1.78
N SER A 90 14.95 2.76 2.67
CA SER A 90 15.47 2.36 3.98
C SER A 90 14.61 1.26 4.59
N ALA A 91 15.24 0.38 5.37
CA ALA A 91 14.57 -0.57 6.24
C ALA A 91 15.28 -0.58 7.59
N LYS A 92 14.53 -0.59 8.69
CA LYS A 92 15.07 -0.59 10.06
C LYS A 92 13.99 -1.00 11.06
N THR A 93 14.42 -1.52 12.21
CA THR A 93 13.53 -1.72 13.35
C THR A 93 13.32 -0.42 14.14
N ARG A 94 12.16 -0.30 14.73
CA ARG A 94 11.82 0.80 15.64
C ARG A 94 11.62 0.25 17.05
N LEU A 95 12.68 0.29 17.83
CA LEU A 95 12.69 -0.13 19.22
C LEU A 95 11.72 0.72 20.05
N GLY A 96 11.04 0.10 21.01
CA GLY A 96 10.13 0.78 21.93
C GLY A 96 8.81 1.23 21.32
N ALA A 97 8.47 0.80 20.12
CA ALA A 97 7.11 0.86 19.64
C ALA A 97 6.36 -0.31 20.28
N ASP A 98 5.79 -0.04 21.47
CA ASP A 98 5.04 -1.04 22.22
C ASP A 98 3.84 -1.55 21.40
N CYS A 99 4.00 -2.72 20.82
CA CYS A 99 2.94 -3.47 20.14
C CYS A 99 2.42 -4.64 20.97
N GLY A 100 2.92 -4.80 22.22
CA GLY A 100 2.53 -5.89 23.11
C GLY A 100 3.02 -7.27 22.62
N SER A 101 4.11 -7.32 21.87
CA SER A 101 4.74 -8.49 21.30
C SER A 101 6.22 -8.50 21.68
N ASP A 102 6.83 -9.68 21.66
CA ASP A 102 8.28 -9.90 21.72
C ASP A 102 9.02 -9.54 20.40
N HIS A 103 8.25 -9.20 19.36
CA HIS A 103 8.78 -8.68 18.10
C HIS A 103 8.86 -7.16 18.08
N GLU A 104 9.92 -6.63 17.46
CA GLU A 104 10.12 -5.21 17.24
C GLU A 104 9.48 -4.76 15.90
N PHE A 105 9.06 -3.53 15.86
CA PHE A 105 8.39 -2.97 14.67
C PHE A 105 9.39 -2.79 13.52
N LEU A 106 9.22 -3.54 12.43
CA LEU A 106 10.02 -3.39 11.22
C LEU A 106 9.37 -2.38 10.27
N ILE A 107 10.12 -1.32 9.91
CA ILE A 107 9.64 -0.22 9.08
C ILE A 107 10.49 -0.12 7.82
N ALA A 108 9.85 -0.05 6.66
CA ALA A 108 10.50 0.29 5.41
C ALA A 108 9.90 1.53 4.75
N LYS A 109 10.75 2.31 4.10
CA LYS A 109 10.35 3.47 3.32
C LYS A 109 10.43 3.15 1.84
N PHE A 110 9.28 3.21 1.16
CA PHE A 110 9.17 2.96 -0.27
C PHE A 110 8.99 4.25 -1.07
N ARG A 111 9.58 4.29 -2.25
CA ARG A 111 9.36 5.34 -3.24
C ARG A 111 9.08 4.72 -4.60
N LEU A 112 7.82 4.49 -4.91
CA LEU A 112 7.40 3.99 -6.20
C LEU A 112 7.24 5.15 -7.19
N LYS A 113 7.99 5.10 -8.30
CA LYS A 113 7.78 5.98 -9.45
C LYS A 113 6.82 5.28 -10.40
N LEU A 114 5.53 5.44 -10.16
CA LEU A 114 4.52 4.95 -11.08
C LEU A 114 4.41 5.92 -12.27
N LYS A 115 4.45 5.37 -13.49
CA LYS A 115 4.13 6.14 -14.69
C LYS A 115 2.70 6.66 -14.53
N LYS A 116 2.51 7.97 -14.51
CA LYS A 116 1.16 8.55 -14.57
C LYS A 116 0.55 8.12 -15.90
N GLY A 117 -0.23 7.04 -15.90
CA GLY A 117 -1.16 6.81 -16.99
C GLY A 117 -2.09 8.03 -17.05
N LYS A 118 -2.43 8.49 -18.25
CA LYS A 118 -3.55 9.41 -18.43
C LYS A 118 -4.82 8.63 -18.08
N THR A 119 -5.08 8.45 -16.80
CA THR A 119 -6.34 7.90 -16.33
C THR A 119 -7.28 9.07 -16.21
N THR A 120 -8.06 9.32 -17.26
CA THR A 120 -9.36 9.95 -17.08
C THR A 120 -10.10 9.05 -16.10
N ARG A 121 -10.13 9.44 -14.81
CA ARG A 121 -10.96 8.75 -13.83
C ARG A 121 -12.39 8.90 -14.35
N PRO A 122 -13.13 7.80 -14.55
CA PRO A 122 -14.54 7.92 -14.86
C PRO A 122 -15.16 8.76 -13.74
N PHE A 123 -15.94 9.77 -14.13
CA PHE A 123 -16.69 10.57 -13.17
C PHE A 123 -17.61 9.61 -12.40
N ARG A 124 -17.48 9.59 -11.08
CA ARG A 124 -18.47 8.91 -10.22
C ARG A 124 -19.61 9.90 -9.98
N TYR A 125 -20.75 9.58 -10.52
CA TYR A 125 -22.00 10.26 -10.23
C TYR A 125 -22.73 9.50 -9.13
N GLU A 126 -23.43 10.19 -8.25
CA GLU A 126 -24.36 9.55 -7.33
C GLU A 126 -25.49 8.90 -8.15
N GLN A 127 -25.51 7.57 -8.18
CA GLN A 127 -26.45 6.80 -9.02
C GLN A 127 -27.91 6.95 -8.59
N ASN A 128 -28.17 7.48 -7.39
CA ASN A 128 -29.52 7.49 -6.81
C ASN A 128 -30.30 8.79 -7.04
N GLN A 129 -29.70 9.81 -7.64
CA GLN A 129 -30.38 11.07 -7.91
C GLN A 129 -29.92 11.65 -9.25
N ILE A 130 -30.49 11.19 -10.33
CA ILE A 130 -30.35 11.87 -11.62
C ILE A 130 -31.27 13.11 -11.56
N PRO A 131 -30.71 14.34 -11.57
CA PRO A 131 -31.51 15.55 -11.53
C PRO A 131 -32.46 15.61 -12.73
N ASN A 132 -33.70 16.06 -12.51
CA ASN A 132 -34.67 16.26 -13.60
C ASN A 132 -34.11 17.17 -14.70
N ASP A 133 -33.31 18.17 -14.32
CA ASP A 133 -32.63 19.10 -15.23
C ASP A 133 -31.68 18.38 -16.20
N TYR A 134 -30.97 17.33 -15.75
CA TYR A 134 -30.11 16.49 -16.60
C TYR A 134 -30.96 15.82 -17.69
N THR A 135 -32.05 15.17 -17.29
CA THR A 135 -32.93 14.45 -18.22
C THR A 135 -33.56 15.39 -19.24
N LEU A 136 -33.97 16.57 -18.79
CA LEU A 136 -34.54 17.59 -19.64
C LEU A 136 -33.56 18.15 -20.67
N GLU A 137 -32.35 18.49 -20.22
CA GLU A 137 -31.33 19.08 -21.09
C GLU A 137 -30.78 18.05 -22.10
N VAL A 138 -30.56 16.80 -21.69
CA VAL A 138 -30.20 15.71 -22.63
C VAL A 138 -31.31 15.51 -23.69
N LYS A 139 -32.57 15.46 -23.25
CA LYS A 139 -33.71 15.30 -24.17
C LYS A 139 -33.81 16.45 -25.17
N ASN A 140 -33.59 17.68 -24.71
CA ASN A 140 -33.66 18.85 -25.58
C ASN A 140 -32.52 18.86 -26.62
N ARG A 141 -31.31 18.52 -26.21
CA ARG A 141 -30.15 18.45 -27.12
C ARG A 141 -30.27 17.29 -28.11
N LEU A 142 -30.78 16.13 -27.68
CA LEU A 142 -31.01 15.00 -28.57
C LEU A 142 -32.13 15.25 -29.61
N LYS A 143 -33.14 16.03 -29.27
CA LYS A 143 -34.18 16.44 -30.23
C LYS A 143 -33.64 17.33 -31.36
N GLY A 144 -32.55 18.06 -31.13
CA GLY A 144 -31.88 18.89 -32.12
C GLY A 144 -30.92 18.15 -33.05
N LEU A 145 -30.72 16.83 -32.84
CA LEU A 145 -29.86 16.01 -33.69
C LEU A 145 -30.65 15.57 -34.94
N ASP A 146 -30.09 15.90 -36.10
CA ASP A 146 -30.58 15.37 -37.36
C ASP A 146 -30.11 13.92 -37.51
N LEU A 147 -31.07 12.98 -37.58
CA LEU A 147 -30.80 11.54 -37.59
C LEU A 147 -30.76 10.96 -39.03
N ILE A 148 -31.03 11.77 -40.05
CA ILE A 148 -31.10 11.33 -41.43
C ILE A 148 -29.71 11.33 -42.06
N ASP A 149 -29.31 10.25 -42.74
CA ASP A 149 -28.11 10.07 -43.52
C ASP A 149 -26.74 10.25 -42.79
N ARG A 150 -26.68 9.97 -41.50
CA ARG A 150 -25.44 10.04 -40.71
C ARG A 150 -24.75 8.70 -40.57
N VAL A 151 -23.40 8.74 -40.62
CA VAL A 151 -22.54 7.58 -40.29
C VAL A 151 -22.75 7.23 -38.81
N PRO A 152 -23.07 5.95 -38.46
CA PRO A 152 -23.38 5.54 -37.08
C PRO A 152 -22.31 5.92 -36.04
N ASP A 153 -21.04 5.81 -36.38
CA ASP A 153 -19.93 6.14 -35.47
C ASP A 153 -19.86 7.64 -35.12
N LYS A 154 -20.14 8.51 -36.09
CA LYS A 154 -20.18 9.97 -35.86
C LYS A 154 -21.36 10.34 -34.98
N LEU A 155 -22.54 9.76 -35.24
CA LEU A 155 -23.73 9.97 -34.44
C LEU A 155 -23.53 9.49 -32.99
N TRP A 156 -22.88 8.33 -32.80
CA TRP A 156 -22.54 7.82 -31.48
C TRP A 156 -21.61 8.75 -30.73
N MET A 157 -20.60 9.30 -31.39
CA MET A 157 -19.68 10.27 -30.77
C MET A 157 -20.40 11.55 -30.33
N GLU A 158 -21.33 12.07 -31.12
CA GLU A 158 -22.12 13.25 -30.75
C GLU A 158 -23.04 12.97 -29.57
N ILE A 159 -23.78 11.87 -29.59
CA ILE A 159 -24.63 11.45 -28.46
C ILE A 159 -23.80 11.30 -27.19
N ARG A 160 -22.68 10.63 -27.27
CA ARG A 160 -21.77 10.46 -26.15
C ARG A 160 -21.29 11.79 -25.59
N ASN A 161 -20.93 12.73 -26.45
CA ASN A 161 -20.48 14.06 -26.04
C ASN A 161 -21.60 14.83 -25.34
N ILE A 162 -22.82 14.82 -25.88
CA ILE A 162 -23.99 15.47 -25.28
C ILE A 162 -24.24 14.91 -23.88
N VAL A 163 -24.25 13.59 -23.72
CA VAL A 163 -24.46 12.93 -22.44
C VAL A 163 -23.37 13.30 -21.44
N GLN A 164 -22.11 13.30 -21.87
CA GLN A 164 -20.98 13.61 -20.97
C GLN A 164 -20.96 15.09 -20.57
N GLU A 165 -21.13 16.02 -21.51
CA GLU A 165 -21.14 17.45 -21.23
C GLU A 165 -22.29 17.85 -20.32
N THR A 166 -23.49 17.33 -20.62
CA THR A 166 -24.66 17.60 -19.79
C THR A 166 -24.48 17.00 -18.39
N GLY A 167 -23.90 15.79 -18.28
CA GLY A 167 -23.59 15.18 -17.00
C GLY A 167 -22.62 16.01 -16.16
N ILE A 168 -21.57 16.55 -16.77
CA ILE A 168 -20.60 17.41 -16.07
C ILE A 168 -21.27 18.71 -15.56
N LYS A 169 -22.22 19.23 -16.31
CA LYS A 169 -22.87 20.51 -16.01
C LYS A 169 -23.98 20.41 -14.97
N THR A 170 -24.78 19.34 -15.02
CA THR A 170 -26.04 19.25 -14.25
C THR A 170 -25.96 18.30 -13.06
N ILE A 171 -25.07 17.30 -13.10
CA ILE A 171 -24.93 16.35 -11.99
C ILE A 171 -23.86 16.85 -11.02
N PRO A 172 -24.20 17.10 -9.74
CA PRO A 172 -23.20 17.52 -8.75
C PRO A 172 -22.12 16.46 -8.60
N MET A 173 -20.88 16.86 -8.73
CA MET A 173 -19.75 15.97 -8.44
C MET A 173 -19.76 15.58 -6.98
N GLU A 174 -19.71 14.28 -6.71
CA GLU A 174 -19.50 13.76 -5.37
C GLU A 174 -18.25 14.45 -4.77
N LYS A 175 -18.44 15.26 -3.73
CA LYS A 175 -17.33 15.84 -2.99
C LYS A 175 -16.48 14.67 -2.55
N LYS A 176 -15.18 14.65 -2.96
CA LYS A 176 -14.23 13.62 -2.56
C LYS A 176 -14.42 13.34 -1.08
N CYS A 177 -14.99 12.21 -0.77
CA CYS A 177 -15.11 11.77 0.61
C CYS A 177 -13.70 11.77 1.19
N LYS A 178 -13.45 12.62 2.17
CA LYS A 178 -12.16 12.67 2.85
C LYS A 178 -11.89 11.24 3.30
N LYS A 179 -10.89 10.59 2.69
CA LYS A 179 -10.38 9.24 2.90
C LYS A 179 -11.35 8.36 3.70
N ALA A 180 -11.97 7.39 3.03
CA ALA A 180 -12.77 6.39 3.72
C ALA A 180 -12.01 5.97 4.97
N LYS A 181 -12.59 6.18 6.17
CA LYS A 181 -12.00 5.74 7.42
C LYS A 181 -11.92 4.22 7.30
N TRP A 182 -10.72 3.69 7.05
CA TRP A 182 -10.48 2.25 6.95
C TRP A 182 -10.66 1.51 8.28
N LEU A 183 -10.78 2.28 9.38
CA LEU A 183 -11.16 1.78 10.69
C LEU A 183 -12.62 2.18 10.98
N SER A 184 -13.39 1.20 11.49
CA SER A 184 -14.73 1.48 12.02
C SER A 184 -14.65 2.42 13.23
N GLU A 185 -15.73 3.14 13.49
CA GLU A 185 -15.85 4.02 14.67
C GLU A 185 -15.61 3.24 15.98
N GLU A 186 -16.11 1.99 16.04
CA GLU A 186 -15.90 1.06 17.17
C GLU A 186 -14.43 0.72 17.40
N ALA A 187 -13.68 0.45 16.32
CA ALA A 187 -12.25 0.17 16.40
C ALA A 187 -11.45 1.39 16.91
N LEU A 188 -11.86 2.60 16.52
CA LEU A 188 -11.28 3.85 17.04
C LEU A 188 -11.56 4.03 18.51
N GLN A 189 -12.79 3.76 18.99
CA GLN A 189 -13.14 3.84 20.40
C GLN A 189 -12.37 2.83 21.26
N ILE A 190 -12.18 1.60 20.76
CA ILE A 190 -11.36 0.58 21.43
C ILE A 190 -9.90 1.04 21.54
N ALA A 191 -9.35 1.62 20.48
CA ALA A 191 -7.98 2.14 20.47
C ALA A 191 -7.80 3.30 21.47
N VAL A 192 -8.77 4.18 21.60
CA VAL A 192 -8.76 5.28 22.58
C VAL A 192 -8.81 4.74 24.00
N LYS A 193 -9.77 3.84 24.32
CA LYS A 193 -9.88 3.21 25.64
C LYS A 193 -8.60 2.46 26.06
N ARG A 194 -7.98 1.77 25.11
CA ARG A 194 -6.70 1.07 25.37
C ARG A 194 -5.56 2.03 25.68
N ARG A 195 -5.52 3.17 25.01
CA ARG A 195 -4.53 4.23 25.25
C ARG A 195 -4.71 4.88 26.62
N GLU A 196 -5.95 5.16 27.03
CA GLU A 196 -6.29 5.70 28.34
C GLU A 196 -5.97 4.71 29.49
N ALA A 197 -6.24 3.44 29.29
CA ALA A 197 -5.91 2.39 30.27
C ALA A 197 -4.39 2.29 30.49
N LYS A 198 -3.58 2.35 29.44
CA LYS A 198 -2.11 2.37 29.55
C LYS A 198 -1.58 3.60 30.30
N HIS A 199 -2.14 4.78 30.05
CA HIS A 199 -1.76 5.99 30.76
C HIS A 199 -2.03 5.90 32.27
N LYS A 200 -3.13 5.26 32.67
CA LYS A 200 -3.46 5.04 34.08
C LYS A 200 -2.50 4.07 34.76
N THR A 201 -2.03 3.04 34.06
CA THR A 201 -1.09 2.05 34.61
C THR A 201 0.32 2.63 34.80
N GLN A 202 0.75 3.59 33.97
CA GLN A 202 2.05 4.25 34.11
C GLN A 202 2.10 5.30 35.25
N LEU A 203 0.97 5.74 35.76
CA LEU A 203 0.90 6.70 36.88
C LEU A 203 0.98 6.02 38.26
N TRP A 204 0.99 4.68 38.32
CA TRP A 204 1.00 3.92 39.58
C TRP A 204 2.29 3.07 39.74
N MET A 205 3.31 3.25 38.89
CA MET A 205 4.67 2.76 39.04
C MET A 205 5.65 3.94 39.23
#